data_08e24a998e00e92707787e526ba04b7d
#
_entry.id   08e24a998e00e92707787e526ba04b7d
#
_cell.length_a   1.000
_cell.length_b   1.000
_cell.length_c   1.000
_cell.angle_alpha   90.00
_cell.angle_beta   90.00
_cell.angle_gamma   90.00
#
_symmetry.space_group_name_H-M   'P 1'
#
loop_
_entity.id
_entity.type
_entity.pdbx_description
1 polymer ?
#
loop_
_entity_poly.entity_id
_entity_poly.type
_entity_poly.pdbx_seq_one_letter_code
_entity_poly.pdbx_strand_id
1 'polypeptide(L)'
;QLALKYGYMKRVARSLRQLYRNGDIGIIHMVKGNVRAYLHFYIRKLKDAEWEQYKKRRFSRLKNRDFTVIASNCSGTLMYYDLGLPFLSPTINLTIGMNDFVRMVENLKWYMGQEIAESKDENGHPAGLLGNIKINFIHYTTFEEAIQKWNERKNRINWDNLFIIGTERGDCSYETMKRFNQLPYKNKVLFTHVEYPEFQSAYYIKGFEEQSELGTITNFKNHFWRRRYLDDFDYVKFFNRTNEERG
;
A
#
# COMPACT_ATOMS: atom_id res chain seq x y z
N GLN A 1 0.38 -3.50 36.25
CA GLN A 1 -0.76 -3.87 35.38
C GLN A 1 -0.75 -5.33 34.90
N LEU A 2 0.38 -5.93 34.51
CA LEU A 2 0.51 -7.34 34.10
C LEU A 2 0.19 -8.33 35.23
N ALA A 3 0.61 -8.07 36.46
CA ALA A 3 0.36 -8.93 37.64
C ALA A 3 -1.15 -8.99 38.01
N LEU A 4 -1.85 -7.85 37.90
CA LEU A 4 -3.31 -7.79 38.11
C LEU A 4 -4.08 -8.58 37.04
N LYS A 5 -3.60 -8.56 35.80
CA LYS A 5 -4.18 -9.33 34.67
C LYS A 5 -3.96 -10.83 34.83
N TYR A 6 -2.78 -11.24 35.27
CA TYR A 6 -2.49 -12.65 35.55
C TYR A 6 -3.35 -13.21 36.69
N GLY A 7 -3.58 -12.41 37.74
CA GLY A 7 -4.50 -12.74 38.83
C GLY A 7 -5.96 -12.87 38.37
N TYR A 8 -6.40 -12.03 37.44
CA TYR A 8 -7.73 -12.11 36.83
C TYR A 8 -7.91 -13.41 36.03
N MET A 9 -6.95 -13.74 35.15
CA MET A 9 -7.00 -14.97 34.34
C MET A 9 -7.00 -16.24 35.17
N LYS A 10 -6.24 -16.28 36.29
CA LYS A 10 -6.30 -17.40 37.24
C LYS A 10 -7.67 -17.55 37.93
N ARG A 11 -8.34 -16.43 38.24
CA ARG A 11 -9.71 -16.44 38.78
C ARG A 11 -10.72 -16.97 37.79
N VAL A 12 -10.69 -16.49 36.54
CA VAL A 12 -11.55 -16.95 35.44
C VAL A 12 -11.37 -18.46 35.21
N ALA A 13 -10.11 -18.96 35.19
CA ALA A 13 -9.83 -20.37 35.01
C ALA A 13 -10.36 -21.25 36.18
N ARG A 14 -10.33 -20.73 37.41
CA ARG A 14 -10.92 -21.40 38.57
C ARG A 14 -12.44 -21.48 38.50
N SER A 15 -13.08 -20.35 38.18
CA SER A 15 -14.54 -20.28 38.02
C SER A 15 -15.05 -21.19 36.88
N LEU A 16 -14.33 -21.24 35.75
CA LEU A 16 -14.66 -22.17 34.66
C LEU A 16 -14.59 -23.64 35.07
N ARG A 17 -13.57 -24.05 35.88
CA ARG A 17 -13.46 -25.40 36.40
C ARG A 17 -14.61 -25.74 37.34
N GLN A 18 -15.07 -24.79 38.16
CA GLN A 18 -16.19 -24.99 39.07
C GLN A 18 -17.52 -25.13 38.33
N LEU A 19 -17.78 -24.30 37.32
CA LEU A 19 -18.93 -24.36 36.43
C LEU A 19 -18.97 -25.69 35.64
N TYR A 20 -17.82 -26.18 35.18
CA TYR A 20 -17.73 -27.46 34.49
C TYR A 20 -18.13 -28.64 35.42
N ARG A 21 -17.74 -28.58 36.72
CA ARG A 21 -18.12 -29.59 37.70
C ARG A 21 -19.63 -29.55 38.02
N ASN A 22 -20.25 -28.38 37.90
CA ASN A 22 -21.69 -28.21 38.19
C ASN A 22 -22.60 -28.52 36.98
N GLY A 23 -22.04 -28.84 35.80
CA GLY A 23 -22.84 -29.15 34.63
C GLY A 23 -23.43 -27.95 33.90
N ASP A 24 -23.01 -26.70 34.24
CA ASP A 24 -23.55 -25.45 33.67
C ASP A 24 -22.93 -25.14 32.29
N ILE A 25 -23.25 -25.95 31.30
CA ILE A 25 -22.68 -25.88 29.94
C ILE A 25 -22.97 -24.54 29.27
N GLY A 26 -24.16 -23.97 29.46
CA GLY A 26 -24.54 -22.66 28.89
C GLY A 26 -23.67 -21.48 29.41
N ILE A 27 -23.45 -21.43 30.73
CA ILE A 27 -22.61 -20.42 31.38
C ILE A 27 -21.15 -20.63 30.97
N ILE A 28 -20.68 -21.85 30.82
CA ILE A 28 -19.32 -22.17 30.37
C ILE A 28 -19.09 -21.64 28.93
N HIS A 29 -20.06 -21.84 28.03
CA HIS A 29 -19.99 -21.31 26.66
C HIS A 29 -19.97 -19.79 26.63
N MET A 30 -20.80 -19.11 27.42
CA MET A 30 -20.85 -17.65 27.53
C MET A 30 -19.53 -17.08 28.07
N VAL A 31 -18.98 -17.67 29.13
CA VAL A 31 -17.70 -17.23 29.73
C VAL A 31 -16.53 -17.47 28.79
N LYS A 32 -16.50 -18.64 28.09
CA LYS A 32 -15.50 -18.90 27.05
C LYS A 32 -15.59 -17.90 25.90
N GLY A 33 -16.80 -17.56 25.47
CA GLY A 33 -17.02 -16.52 24.44
C GLY A 33 -16.48 -15.16 24.85
N ASN A 34 -16.79 -14.73 26.09
CA ASN A 34 -16.31 -13.45 26.63
C ASN A 34 -14.78 -13.42 26.81
N VAL A 35 -14.18 -14.51 27.29
CA VAL A 35 -12.73 -14.63 27.43
C VAL A 35 -12.05 -14.58 26.05
N ARG A 36 -12.62 -15.25 25.04
CA ARG A 36 -12.13 -15.24 23.67
C ARG A 36 -12.19 -13.82 23.06
N ALA A 37 -13.32 -13.13 23.22
CA ALA A 37 -13.51 -11.77 22.74
C ALA A 37 -12.50 -10.80 23.40
N TYR A 38 -12.31 -10.92 24.72
CA TYR A 38 -11.32 -10.15 25.47
C TYR A 38 -9.89 -10.42 25.00
N LEU A 39 -9.53 -11.68 24.79
CA LEU A 39 -8.22 -12.06 24.27
C LEU A 39 -7.97 -11.49 22.86
N HIS A 40 -8.97 -11.62 21.98
CA HIS A 40 -8.92 -11.02 20.63
C HIS A 40 -8.72 -9.50 20.67
N PHE A 41 -9.43 -8.80 21.56
CA PHE A 41 -9.27 -7.36 21.73
C PHE A 41 -7.84 -6.96 22.15
N TYR A 42 -7.23 -7.69 23.10
CA TYR A 42 -5.85 -7.39 23.52
C TYR A 42 -4.81 -7.76 22.47
N ILE A 43 -4.98 -8.89 21.80
CA ILE A 43 -4.11 -9.28 20.67
C ILE A 43 -4.18 -8.21 19.57
N ARG A 44 -5.37 -7.71 19.26
CA ARG A 44 -5.55 -6.63 18.29
C ARG A 44 -4.81 -5.37 18.72
N LYS A 45 -4.97 -4.93 19.95
CA LYS A 45 -4.25 -3.75 20.50
C LYS A 45 -2.73 -3.92 20.46
N LEU A 46 -2.22 -5.10 20.75
CA LEU A 46 -0.78 -5.38 20.66
C LEU A 46 -0.29 -5.31 19.21
N LYS A 47 -1.06 -5.86 18.26
CA LYS A 47 -0.77 -5.77 16.82
C LYS A 47 -0.81 -4.32 16.34
N ASP A 48 -1.79 -3.52 16.80
CA ASP A 48 -1.89 -2.09 16.46
C ASP A 48 -0.68 -1.31 16.98
N ALA A 49 -0.29 -1.55 18.23
CA ALA A 49 0.88 -0.90 18.84
C ALA A 49 2.19 -1.28 18.15
N GLU A 50 2.34 -2.55 17.78
CA GLU A 50 3.52 -3.03 17.03
C GLU A 50 3.58 -2.39 15.64
N TRP A 51 2.44 -2.30 14.95
CA TRP A 51 2.34 -1.66 13.65
C TRP A 51 2.70 -0.17 13.71
N GLU A 52 2.18 0.56 14.71
CA GLU A 52 2.54 1.97 14.92
C GLU A 52 4.04 2.15 15.21
N GLN A 53 4.62 1.25 16.00
CA GLN A 53 6.05 1.29 16.27
C GLN A 53 6.88 0.98 15.01
N TYR A 54 6.42 0.06 14.17
CA TYR A 54 7.04 -0.26 12.90
C TYR A 54 7.03 0.95 11.95
N LYS A 55 5.90 1.66 11.82
CA LYS A 55 5.81 2.90 11.03
C LYS A 55 6.75 3.98 11.58
N LYS A 56 6.78 4.19 12.90
CA LYS A 56 7.68 5.16 13.54
C LYS A 56 9.15 4.87 13.26
N ARG A 57 9.57 3.59 13.32
CA ARG A 57 10.95 3.19 12.96
C ARG A 57 11.27 3.45 11.49
N ARG A 58 10.33 3.25 10.58
CA ARG A 58 10.52 3.60 9.17
C ARG A 58 10.66 5.10 8.98
N PHE A 59 9.76 5.87 9.57
CA PHE A 59 9.83 7.34 9.50
C PHE A 59 11.14 7.90 10.09
N SER A 60 11.64 7.35 11.21
CA SER A 60 12.91 7.81 11.79
C SER A 60 14.14 7.56 10.91
N ARG A 61 14.09 6.53 10.05
CA ARG A 61 15.14 6.23 9.06
C ARG A 61 15.03 7.09 7.79
N LEU A 62 13.88 7.75 7.58
CA LEU A 62 13.62 8.55 6.39
C LEU A 62 14.33 9.91 6.51
N LYS A 63 15.31 10.15 5.65
CA LYS A 63 16.07 11.40 5.54
C LYS A 63 15.43 12.35 4.53
N ASN A 64 15.10 11.84 3.34
CA ASN A 64 14.41 12.58 2.29
C ASN A 64 12.91 12.63 2.61
N ARG A 65 12.34 13.83 2.77
CA ARG A 65 10.92 14.04 3.13
C ARG A 65 10.16 14.88 2.12
N ASP A 66 10.85 15.42 1.14
CA ASP A 66 10.28 16.26 0.09
C ASP A 66 10.50 15.58 -1.27
N PHE A 67 9.61 14.65 -1.61
CA PHE A 67 9.64 13.90 -2.86
C PHE A 67 8.22 13.62 -3.37
N THR A 68 8.11 13.40 -4.67
CA THR A 68 6.85 13.00 -5.29
C THR A 68 6.91 11.55 -5.77
N VAL A 69 5.94 10.75 -5.36
CA VAL A 69 5.74 9.37 -5.85
C VAL A 69 4.68 9.39 -6.94
N ILE A 70 5.03 9.03 -8.16
CA ILE A 70 4.08 8.75 -9.24
C ILE A 70 3.94 7.23 -9.34
N ALA A 71 2.76 6.72 -9.02
CA ALA A 71 2.50 5.28 -8.94
C ALA A 71 1.31 4.86 -9.81
N SER A 72 1.39 3.67 -10.40
CA SER A 72 0.31 3.09 -11.23
C SER A 72 -0.93 2.69 -10.40
N ASN A 73 -0.79 2.56 -9.07
CA ASN A 73 -1.87 2.16 -8.16
C ASN A 73 -1.63 2.67 -6.73
N CYS A 74 -2.46 2.21 -5.78
CA CYS A 74 -2.44 2.65 -4.38
C CYS A 74 -1.18 2.27 -3.58
N SER A 75 -0.19 1.57 -4.13
CA SER A 75 1.06 1.27 -3.41
C SER A 75 1.78 2.55 -2.96
N GLY A 76 1.86 3.56 -3.83
CA GLY A 76 2.42 4.87 -3.48
C GLY A 76 1.63 5.59 -2.39
N THR A 77 0.29 5.51 -2.42
CA THR A 77 -0.58 6.08 -1.38
C THR A 77 -0.27 5.49 0.00
N LEU A 78 -0.14 4.16 0.06
CA LEU A 78 0.16 3.46 1.32
C LEU A 78 1.55 3.79 1.87
N MET A 79 2.54 3.96 1.00
CA MET A 79 3.88 4.37 1.43
C MET A 79 3.86 5.77 2.08
N TYR A 80 3.16 6.74 1.48
CA TYR A 80 2.97 8.06 2.09
C TYR A 80 2.25 7.97 3.44
N TYR A 81 1.15 7.21 3.48
CA TYR A 81 0.35 7.03 4.69
C TYR A 81 1.17 6.42 5.83
N ASP A 82 1.93 5.35 5.55
CA ASP A 82 2.76 4.67 6.55
C ASP A 82 3.89 5.56 7.07
N LEU A 83 4.41 6.43 6.23
CA LEU A 83 5.44 7.40 6.60
C LEU A 83 4.86 8.67 7.25
N GLY A 84 3.53 8.82 7.32
CA GLY A 84 2.90 10.01 7.88
C GLY A 84 3.23 11.29 7.11
N LEU A 85 3.51 11.18 5.80
CA LEU A 85 3.86 12.29 4.94
C LEU A 85 2.62 12.90 4.25
N PRO A 86 2.62 14.18 3.94
CA PRO A 86 1.59 14.78 3.10
C PRO A 86 1.63 14.18 1.69
N PHE A 87 0.47 14.10 1.04
CA PHE A 87 0.40 13.63 -0.35
C PHE A 87 0.90 14.71 -1.33
N LEU A 88 2.11 14.53 -1.84
CA LEU A 88 2.73 15.39 -2.84
C LEU A 88 2.61 14.82 -4.26
N SER A 89 1.56 14.05 -4.52
CA SER A 89 1.36 13.35 -5.79
C SER A 89 -0.09 13.40 -6.23
N PRO A 90 -0.39 13.60 -7.51
CA PRO A 90 -1.73 13.45 -8.04
C PRO A 90 -2.20 11.99 -8.10
N THR A 91 -1.27 11.01 -8.23
CA THR A 91 -1.60 9.58 -8.37
C THR A 91 -1.92 8.91 -7.02
N ILE A 92 -2.80 9.53 -6.23
CA ILE A 92 -3.24 9.05 -4.92
C ILE A 92 -4.66 8.47 -5.03
N ASN A 93 -4.87 7.29 -4.48
CA ASN A 93 -6.19 6.64 -4.43
C ASN A 93 -6.82 6.36 -5.80
N LEU A 94 -6.00 6.01 -6.77
CA LEU A 94 -6.42 5.70 -8.14
C LEU A 94 -5.65 4.53 -8.72
N THR A 95 -6.07 4.05 -9.88
CA THR A 95 -5.34 3.08 -10.69
C THR A 95 -5.28 3.52 -12.15
N ILE A 96 -4.14 3.21 -12.79
CA ILE A 96 -3.87 3.44 -14.20
C ILE A 96 -3.32 2.13 -14.75
N GLY A 97 -3.85 1.62 -15.85
CA GLY A 97 -3.30 0.44 -16.54
C GLY A 97 -1.83 0.66 -16.90
N MET A 98 -1.01 -0.39 -16.86
CA MET A 98 0.45 -0.23 -16.96
C MET A 98 0.90 0.33 -18.31
N ASN A 99 0.21 -0.02 -19.42
CA ASN A 99 0.52 0.58 -20.72
C ASN A 99 0.25 2.09 -20.73
N ASP A 100 -0.86 2.52 -20.16
CA ASP A 100 -1.24 3.93 -20.03
C ASP A 100 -0.32 4.65 -19.03
N PHE A 101 0.03 3.97 -17.93
CA PHE A 101 0.94 4.51 -16.93
C PHE A 101 2.33 4.79 -17.51
N VAL A 102 2.91 3.84 -18.25
CA VAL A 102 4.22 4.03 -18.91
C VAL A 102 4.15 5.19 -19.89
N ARG A 103 3.10 5.25 -20.73
CA ARG A 103 2.87 6.36 -21.66
C ARG A 103 2.77 7.72 -20.95
N MET A 104 2.06 7.77 -19.83
CA MET A 104 1.96 8.97 -19.00
C MET A 104 3.32 9.41 -18.48
N VAL A 105 4.11 8.48 -17.96
CA VAL A 105 5.39 8.80 -17.35
C VAL A 105 6.46 9.16 -18.38
N GLU A 106 6.41 8.60 -19.61
CA GLU A 106 7.27 9.00 -20.74
C GLU A 106 7.14 10.52 -21.06
N ASN A 107 5.95 11.10 -20.84
CA ASN A 107 5.65 12.51 -21.11
C ASN A 107 4.95 13.17 -19.92
N LEU A 108 5.43 12.91 -18.70
CA LEU A 108 4.74 13.28 -17.46
C LEU A 108 4.37 14.75 -17.37
N LYS A 109 5.30 15.66 -17.73
CA LYS A 109 5.03 17.10 -17.68
C LYS A 109 3.89 17.52 -18.61
N TRP A 110 3.83 16.93 -19.80
CA TRP A 110 2.75 17.21 -20.76
C TRP A 110 1.39 16.74 -20.22
N TYR A 111 1.33 15.50 -19.71
CA TYR A 111 0.08 14.97 -19.14
C TYR A 111 -0.38 15.76 -17.90
N MET A 112 0.54 16.20 -17.04
CA MET A 112 0.16 17.04 -15.89
C MET A 112 -0.39 18.41 -16.28
N GLY A 113 -0.14 18.87 -17.49
CA GLY A 113 -0.73 20.09 -18.06
C GLY A 113 -2.13 19.89 -18.67
N GLN A 114 -2.57 18.64 -18.86
CA GLN A 114 -3.87 18.36 -19.46
C GLN A 114 -5.01 18.40 -18.43
N GLU A 115 -6.22 18.61 -18.92
CA GLU A 115 -7.45 18.44 -18.16
C GLU A 115 -7.93 16.98 -18.25
N ILE A 116 -8.63 16.52 -17.22
CA ILE A 116 -9.23 15.20 -17.21
C ILE A 116 -10.70 15.34 -17.57
N ALA A 117 -11.09 14.71 -18.68
CA ALA A 117 -12.50 14.58 -19.06
C ALA A 117 -13.15 13.41 -18.31
N GLU A 118 -14.40 13.58 -17.85
CA GLU A 118 -15.15 12.51 -17.21
C GLU A 118 -15.33 11.32 -18.15
N SER A 119 -15.21 10.12 -17.60
CA SER A 119 -15.42 8.85 -18.29
C SER A 119 -16.11 7.86 -17.37
N LYS A 120 -16.49 6.70 -17.90
CA LYS A 120 -17.13 5.63 -17.12
C LYS A 120 -16.14 4.49 -16.87
N ASP A 121 -16.15 4.00 -15.64
CA ASP A 121 -15.55 2.72 -15.30
C ASP A 121 -16.58 1.59 -15.36
N GLU A 122 -16.15 0.41 -15.77
CA GLU A 122 -17.02 -0.78 -15.87
C GLU A 122 -17.54 -1.24 -14.50
N ASN A 123 -16.82 -0.90 -13.42
CA ASN A 123 -17.17 -1.24 -12.04
C ASN A 123 -17.95 -0.13 -11.30
N GLY A 124 -18.34 0.94 -11.99
CA GLY A 124 -19.13 2.04 -11.43
C GLY A 124 -18.33 3.04 -10.56
N HIS A 125 -17.00 2.95 -10.55
CA HIS A 125 -16.17 3.97 -9.92
C HIS A 125 -16.04 5.21 -10.81
N PRO A 126 -15.82 6.40 -10.22
CA PRO A 126 -15.42 7.58 -10.98
C PRO A 126 -14.20 7.29 -11.85
N ALA A 127 -14.24 7.69 -13.10
CA ALA A 127 -13.13 7.51 -14.04
C ALA A 127 -12.96 8.75 -14.91
N GLY A 128 -11.78 8.92 -15.50
CA GLY A 128 -11.50 10.02 -16.39
C GLY A 128 -10.50 9.68 -17.49
N LEU A 129 -10.50 10.50 -18.53
CA LEU A 129 -9.53 10.47 -19.62
C LEU A 129 -8.59 11.68 -19.49
N LEU A 130 -7.32 11.42 -19.26
CA LEU A 130 -6.24 12.39 -19.28
C LEU A 130 -5.55 12.31 -20.66
N GLY A 131 -6.01 13.10 -21.63
CA GLY A 131 -5.66 12.90 -23.03
C GLY A 131 -6.17 11.52 -23.49
N ASN A 132 -5.25 10.62 -23.83
CA ASN A 132 -5.56 9.25 -24.25
C ASN A 132 -5.31 8.18 -23.16
N ILE A 133 -5.21 8.58 -21.89
CA ILE A 133 -4.94 7.71 -20.75
C ILE A 133 -6.17 7.59 -19.88
N LYS A 134 -6.58 6.35 -19.57
CA LYS A 134 -7.69 6.09 -18.65
C LYS A 134 -7.20 6.06 -17.21
N ILE A 135 -7.84 6.83 -16.33
CA ILE A 135 -7.60 6.86 -14.88
C ILE A 135 -8.87 6.40 -14.17
N ASN A 136 -8.75 5.42 -13.28
CA ASN A 136 -9.85 4.94 -12.45
C ASN A 136 -9.65 5.44 -11.01
N PHE A 137 -10.58 6.26 -10.51
CA PHE A 137 -10.54 6.88 -9.18
C PHE A 137 -11.22 6.00 -8.13
N ILE A 138 -10.65 4.82 -7.88
CA ILE A 138 -11.25 3.70 -7.14
C ILE A 138 -11.60 3.99 -5.67
N HIS A 139 -11.11 5.08 -5.09
CA HIS A 139 -11.35 5.46 -3.69
C HIS A 139 -11.99 6.84 -3.54
N TYR A 140 -12.59 7.36 -4.60
CA TYR A 140 -13.36 8.60 -4.57
C TYR A 140 -14.84 8.29 -4.75
N THR A 141 -15.69 9.12 -4.14
CA THR A 141 -17.14 8.95 -4.22
C THR A 141 -17.69 9.57 -5.50
N THR A 142 -17.13 10.70 -5.94
CA THR A 142 -17.55 11.40 -7.15
C THR A 142 -16.36 11.79 -8.02
N PHE A 143 -16.64 12.05 -9.30
CA PHE A 143 -15.62 12.52 -10.24
C PHE A 143 -15.11 13.91 -9.86
N GLU A 144 -16.00 14.81 -9.44
CA GLU A 144 -15.65 16.17 -9.03
C GLU A 144 -14.67 16.18 -7.85
N GLU A 145 -14.92 15.35 -6.82
CA GLU A 145 -14.00 15.19 -5.70
C GLU A 145 -12.62 14.72 -6.17
N ALA A 146 -12.60 13.72 -7.06
CA ALA A 146 -11.36 13.18 -7.61
C ALA A 146 -10.55 14.24 -8.37
N ILE A 147 -11.21 15.04 -9.23
CA ILE A 147 -10.58 16.09 -10.02
C ILE A 147 -10.09 17.24 -9.14
N GLN A 148 -10.88 17.65 -8.15
CA GLN A 148 -10.43 18.64 -7.18
C GLN A 148 -9.12 18.19 -6.51
N LYS A 149 -9.08 16.95 -6.00
CA LYS A 149 -7.89 16.41 -5.34
C LYS A 149 -6.71 16.22 -6.29
N TRP A 150 -6.96 15.80 -7.53
CA TRP A 150 -5.94 15.72 -8.57
C TRP A 150 -5.30 17.10 -8.81
N ASN A 151 -6.12 18.14 -9.04
CA ASN A 151 -5.65 19.48 -9.32
C ASN A 151 -4.90 20.13 -8.13
N GLU A 152 -5.39 19.92 -6.90
CA GLU A 152 -4.68 20.36 -5.70
C GLU A 152 -3.30 19.72 -5.60
N ARG A 153 -3.19 18.40 -5.88
CA ARG A 153 -1.96 17.63 -5.67
C ARG A 153 -0.96 17.76 -6.81
N LYS A 154 -1.41 17.92 -8.07
CA LYS A 154 -0.48 18.12 -9.18
C LYS A 154 0.37 19.38 -9.02
N ASN A 155 -0.15 20.41 -8.33
CA ASN A 155 0.57 21.63 -8.03
C ASN A 155 1.63 21.47 -6.92
N ARG A 156 1.68 20.32 -6.25
CA ARG A 156 2.65 20.01 -5.19
C ARG A 156 3.78 19.11 -5.67
N ILE A 157 3.83 18.78 -6.96
CA ILE A 157 4.85 17.88 -7.51
C ILE A 157 6.22 18.52 -7.35
N ASN A 158 7.11 17.83 -6.62
CA ASN A 158 8.53 18.13 -6.62
C ASN A 158 9.18 17.47 -7.84
N TRP A 159 9.36 18.22 -8.90
CA TRP A 159 9.86 17.76 -10.19
C TRP A 159 11.32 17.29 -10.16
N ASP A 160 12.10 17.80 -9.22
CA ASP A 160 13.52 17.48 -9.07
C ASP A 160 13.73 16.19 -8.25
N ASN A 161 12.67 15.68 -7.60
CA ASN A 161 12.75 14.53 -6.71
C ASN A 161 11.58 13.56 -6.91
N LEU A 162 11.54 12.96 -8.10
CA LEU A 162 10.49 12.02 -8.52
C LEU A 162 10.89 10.57 -8.26
N PHE A 163 9.92 9.79 -7.75
CA PHE A 163 9.99 8.34 -7.61
C PHE A 163 8.85 7.69 -8.38
N ILE A 164 9.19 6.81 -9.32
CA ILE A 164 8.23 6.16 -10.21
C ILE A 164 8.01 4.72 -9.77
N ILE A 165 6.76 4.32 -9.54
CA ILE A 165 6.42 3.00 -9.05
C ILE A 165 5.38 2.35 -9.97
N GLY A 166 5.77 1.27 -10.62
CA GLY A 166 4.90 0.41 -11.43
C GLY A 166 4.63 -0.93 -10.75
N THR A 167 3.60 -1.63 -11.22
CA THR A 167 3.28 -3.00 -10.81
C THR A 167 2.96 -3.84 -12.02
N GLU A 168 3.56 -5.02 -12.13
CA GLU A 168 3.31 -5.99 -13.18
C GLU A 168 1.92 -6.61 -12.99
N ARG A 169 0.89 -5.92 -13.51
CA ARG A 169 -0.50 -6.34 -13.35
C ARG A 169 -1.36 -5.87 -14.52
N GLY A 170 -2.42 -6.66 -14.82
CA GLY A 170 -3.41 -6.36 -15.85
C GLY A 170 -2.81 -6.37 -17.26
N ASP A 171 -2.71 -5.21 -17.88
CA ASP A 171 -2.19 -5.02 -19.24
C ASP A 171 -0.65 -4.91 -19.30
N CYS A 172 0.07 -5.26 -18.24
CA CYS A 172 1.53 -5.17 -18.17
C CYS A 172 2.21 -6.32 -18.95
N SER A 173 2.48 -6.10 -20.22
CA SER A 173 3.25 -7.04 -21.03
C SER A 173 4.75 -6.92 -20.80
N TYR A 174 5.53 -7.91 -21.30
CA TYR A 174 7.00 -7.86 -21.28
C TYR A 174 7.55 -6.59 -21.96
N GLU A 175 6.93 -6.18 -23.09
CA GLU A 175 7.33 -4.94 -23.78
C GLU A 175 7.00 -3.69 -22.93
N THR A 176 5.90 -3.71 -22.20
CA THR A 176 5.56 -2.63 -21.24
C THR A 176 6.61 -2.53 -20.12
N MET A 177 7.05 -3.67 -19.57
CA MET A 177 8.12 -3.71 -18.57
C MET A 177 9.44 -3.19 -19.12
N LYS A 178 9.79 -3.56 -20.35
CA LYS A 178 11.00 -3.08 -21.04
C LYS A 178 10.96 -1.56 -21.24
N ARG A 179 9.84 -1.01 -21.71
CA ARG A 179 9.65 0.46 -21.81
C ARG A 179 9.76 1.14 -20.45
N PHE A 180 9.15 0.57 -19.39
CA PHE A 180 9.28 1.09 -18.03
C PHE A 180 10.75 1.10 -17.57
N ASN A 181 11.50 0.04 -17.85
CA ASN A 181 12.92 -0.04 -17.51
C ASN A 181 13.77 1.02 -18.22
N GLN A 182 13.36 1.44 -19.43
CA GLN A 182 14.03 2.46 -20.24
C GLN A 182 13.67 3.91 -19.87
N LEU A 183 12.67 4.13 -19.01
CA LEU A 183 12.28 5.47 -18.58
C LEU A 183 13.47 6.27 -18.01
N PRO A 184 13.58 7.58 -18.28
CA PRO A 184 14.75 8.38 -17.90
C PRO A 184 14.79 8.79 -16.43
N TYR A 185 14.03 8.09 -15.57
CA TYR A 185 13.99 8.37 -14.13
C TYR A 185 15.00 7.50 -13.40
N LYS A 186 15.87 8.12 -12.61
CA LYS A 186 16.85 7.43 -11.77
C LYS A 186 16.17 6.60 -10.66
N ASN A 187 15.13 7.16 -10.05
CA ASN A 187 14.40 6.54 -8.95
C ASN A 187 13.10 5.90 -9.47
N LYS A 188 13.22 4.70 -10.03
CA LYS A 188 12.06 3.92 -10.47
C LYS A 188 12.15 2.48 -9.97
N VAL A 189 10.98 1.86 -9.74
CA VAL A 189 10.83 0.45 -9.40
C VAL A 189 9.57 -0.12 -10.03
N LEU A 190 9.69 -1.31 -10.59
CA LEU A 190 8.59 -2.12 -11.08
C LEU A 190 8.50 -3.36 -10.19
N PHE A 191 7.40 -3.50 -9.44
CA PHE A 191 7.15 -4.71 -8.68
C PHE A 191 6.67 -5.82 -9.58
N THR A 192 7.27 -7.01 -9.44
CA THR A 192 7.04 -8.17 -10.31
C THR A 192 6.73 -9.43 -9.49
N HIS A 193 6.02 -10.40 -10.08
CA HIS A 193 5.65 -11.67 -9.44
C HIS A 193 6.74 -12.73 -9.57
N VAL A 194 7.68 -12.57 -10.52
CA VAL A 194 8.87 -13.39 -10.73
C VAL A 194 10.08 -12.51 -10.94
N GLU A 195 11.27 -13.11 -10.97
CA GLU A 195 12.51 -12.40 -11.23
C GLU A 195 12.67 -12.08 -12.73
N TYR A 196 13.09 -10.85 -13.03
CA TYR A 196 13.48 -10.36 -14.36
C TYR A 196 14.86 -9.71 -14.24
N PRO A 197 15.94 -10.51 -14.24
CA PRO A 197 17.31 -10.01 -14.00
C PRO A 197 17.80 -9.02 -15.07
N GLU A 198 17.20 -9.05 -16.25
CA GLU A 198 17.48 -8.12 -17.35
C GLU A 198 16.91 -6.72 -17.14
N PHE A 199 15.96 -6.55 -16.23
CA PHE A 199 15.35 -5.25 -15.91
C PHE A 199 15.86 -4.70 -14.59
N GLN A 200 16.76 -3.74 -14.63
CA GLN A 200 17.33 -3.10 -13.42
C GLN A 200 16.30 -2.44 -12.51
N SER A 201 15.15 -2.06 -13.06
CA SER A 201 14.04 -1.48 -12.31
C SER A 201 13.12 -2.52 -11.67
N ALA A 202 13.22 -3.79 -12.04
CA ALA A 202 12.38 -4.85 -11.50
C ALA A 202 12.76 -5.18 -10.05
N TYR A 203 11.73 -5.39 -9.23
CA TYR A 203 11.85 -5.87 -7.86
C TYR A 203 10.84 -6.99 -7.64
N TYR A 204 11.35 -8.20 -7.48
CA TYR A 204 10.54 -9.38 -7.25
C TYR A 204 9.92 -9.39 -5.85
N ILE A 205 8.60 -9.56 -5.79
CA ILE A 205 7.81 -9.72 -4.57
C ILE A 205 7.40 -11.19 -4.43
N LYS A 206 7.94 -11.88 -3.44
CA LYS A 206 7.67 -13.30 -3.17
C LYS A 206 6.21 -13.56 -2.80
N GLY A 207 5.70 -14.74 -3.24
CA GLY A 207 4.39 -15.26 -2.86
C GLY A 207 3.31 -15.15 -3.93
N PHE A 208 3.71 -14.85 -5.17
CA PHE A 208 2.82 -14.77 -6.33
C PHE A 208 3.34 -15.59 -7.52
N GLU A 209 4.32 -16.46 -7.31
CA GLU A 209 5.03 -17.20 -8.36
C GLU A 209 4.14 -18.10 -9.20
N GLU A 210 3.08 -18.64 -8.57
CA GLU A 210 2.09 -19.53 -9.23
C GLU A 210 1.01 -18.74 -10.00
N GLN A 211 1.04 -17.41 -9.94
CA GLN A 211 0.09 -16.55 -10.63
C GLN A 211 0.64 -16.09 -11.97
N SER A 212 -0.26 -15.68 -12.87
CA SER A 212 0.13 -15.13 -14.18
C SER A 212 0.63 -13.68 -14.11
N GLU A 213 0.45 -13.01 -12.97
CA GLU A 213 0.81 -11.62 -12.74
C GLU A 213 0.98 -11.34 -11.24
N LEU A 214 1.51 -10.19 -10.90
CA LEU A 214 1.65 -9.76 -9.51
C LEU A 214 0.28 -9.55 -8.86
N GLY A 215 0.03 -10.25 -7.77
CA GLY A 215 -1.20 -10.10 -7.00
C GLY A 215 -1.26 -8.81 -6.18
N THR A 216 -2.21 -8.73 -5.25
CA THR A 216 -2.42 -7.54 -4.44
C THR A 216 -1.36 -7.41 -3.33
N ILE A 217 -0.28 -6.71 -3.62
CA ILE A 217 0.87 -6.54 -2.71
C ILE A 217 0.53 -5.77 -1.42
N THR A 218 -0.59 -5.08 -1.38
CA THR A 218 -1.08 -4.34 -0.21
C THR A 218 -1.78 -5.23 0.81
N ASN A 219 -2.07 -6.49 0.46
CA ASN A 219 -2.62 -7.48 1.38
C ASN A 219 -1.57 -7.93 2.41
N PHE A 220 -2.06 -8.30 3.61
CA PHE A 220 -1.21 -8.89 4.63
C PHE A 220 -0.83 -10.33 4.27
N LYS A 221 0.45 -10.68 4.45
CA LYS A 221 0.99 -12.02 4.19
C LYS A 221 0.40 -13.10 5.09
N ASN A 222 0.06 -12.73 6.32
CA ASN A 222 -0.49 -13.63 7.31
C ASN A 222 -1.37 -12.87 8.31
N HIS A 223 -2.17 -13.63 9.07
CA HIS A 223 -3.06 -13.06 10.08
C HIS A 223 -2.37 -12.69 11.40
N PHE A 224 -1.10 -13.11 11.58
CA PHE A 224 -0.43 -12.95 12.86
C PHE A 224 0.27 -11.60 12.98
N TRP A 225 1.07 -11.22 12.00
CA TRP A 225 1.77 -9.94 11.95
C TRP A 225 1.19 -9.04 10.85
N ARG A 226 1.09 -7.73 11.12
CA ARG A 226 0.67 -6.76 10.11
C ARG A 226 1.83 -6.44 9.17
N ARG A 227 2.23 -7.43 8.35
CA ARG A 227 3.20 -7.26 7.28
C ARG A 227 2.54 -7.60 5.96
N ARG A 228 2.56 -6.65 5.04
CA ARG A 228 2.05 -6.81 3.68
C ARG A 228 3.15 -7.37 2.79
N TYR A 229 2.80 -7.86 1.63
CA TYR A 229 3.79 -8.22 0.61
C TYR A 229 4.65 -7.01 0.22
N LEU A 230 4.07 -5.80 0.13
CA LEU A 230 4.75 -4.54 -0.11
C LEU A 230 5.87 -4.23 0.92
N ASP A 231 5.76 -4.75 2.13
CA ASP A 231 6.71 -4.48 3.21
C ASP A 231 8.05 -5.22 3.05
N ASP A 232 8.16 -6.14 2.07
CA ASP A 232 9.45 -6.75 1.67
C ASP A 232 10.36 -5.75 0.97
N PHE A 233 9.80 -4.77 0.32
CA PHE A 233 10.54 -3.68 -0.30
C PHE A 233 10.91 -2.62 0.75
N ASP A 234 12.19 -2.35 0.95
CA ASP A 234 12.64 -1.25 1.82
C ASP A 234 12.46 0.10 1.10
N TYR A 235 11.21 0.57 1.04
CA TYR A 235 10.89 1.85 0.42
C TYR A 235 11.52 3.05 1.14
N VAL A 236 11.93 2.93 2.40
CA VAL A 236 12.67 3.99 3.08
C VAL A 236 14.06 4.12 2.49
N LYS A 237 14.76 2.99 2.26
CA LYS A 237 16.05 2.99 1.55
C LYS A 237 15.88 3.52 0.13
N PHE A 238 14.78 3.17 -0.54
CA PHE A 238 14.48 3.65 -1.89
C PHE A 238 14.28 5.16 -1.91
N PHE A 239 13.45 5.74 -1.02
CA PHE A 239 13.20 7.18 -0.97
C PHE A 239 14.38 7.99 -0.44
N ASN A 240 15.32 7.40 0.27
CA ASN A 240 16.55 8.07 0.71
C ASN A 240 17.61 8.18 -0.40
N ARG A 241 17.39 7.61 -1.59
CA ARG A 241 18.32 7.78 -2.72
C ARG A 241 18.32 9.24 -3.15
N THR A 242 19.48 9.87 -3.14
CA THR A 242 19.67 11.21 -3.72
C THR A 242 20.03 11.08 -5.19
N ASN A 243 19.76 12.14 -5.96
CA ASN A 243 20.15 12.18 -7.38
C ASN A 243 21.67 12.11 -7.59
N GLU A 244 22.47 12.32 -6.53
CA GLU A 244 23.93 12.38 -6.56
C GLU A 244 24.62 11.01 -6.37
N GLU A 245 23.95 10.01 -5.80
CA GLU A 245 24.61 8.75 -5.38
C GLU A 245 24.79 7.69 -6.49
N ARG A 246 24.63 8.05 -7.77
CA ARG A 246 24.95 7.16 -8.90
C ARG A 246 25.57 7.95 -10.06
N GLY A 247 26.82 8.39 -9.82
CA GLY A 247 27.80 8.73 -10.86
C GLY A 247 28.62 7.51 -11.19
#